data_d1084d426ed293a40df5f350363cec14
#
_entry.id   d1084d426ed293a40df5f350363cec14
#
_cell.length_a   1.000
_cell.length_b   1.000
_cell.length_c   1.000
_cell.angle_alpha   90.00
_cell.angle_beta   90.00
_cell.angle_gamma   90.00
#
_symmetry.space_group_name_H-M   'P 1'
#
loop_
_entity.id
_entity.type
_entity.pdbx_description
1 polymer ?
#
loop_
_entity_poly.entity_id
_entity_poly.type
_entity_poly.pdbx_seq_one_letter_code
_entity_poly.pdbx_strand_id
1 'polypeptide(L)'
;MLKNKITLIGCLVAISIFVLSFTIQRPGHNFKVLPQNISRDSLHNIMEGFNVALGVKCGFCHAKRTTGDTTKLDFASDDKQEKGFARHMMIMTTDINKNYFNFAGSSRPDTIQIITCITCHRGKAEPEVAKME
;
A
#
# COMPACT_ATOMS: atom_id res chain seq x y z
N MET A 1 -1.35 -3.19 57.15
CA MET A 1 -0.58 -4.07 56.25
C MET A 1 -1.39 -4.66 55.10
N LEU A 2 -2.66 -5.05 55.26
CA LEU A 2 -3.48 -5.67 54.21
C LEU A 2 -3.83 -4.69 53.07
N LYS A 3 -4.16 -3.42 53.38
CA LYS A 3 -4.48 -2.40 52.37
C LYS A 3 -3.36 -2.15 51.37
N ASN A 4 -2.09 -2.11 51.83
CA ASN A 4 -0.93 -1.88 50.92
C ASN A 4 -0.70 -3.07 49.99
N LYS A 5 -0.97 -4.30 50.42
CA LYS A 5 -0.85 -5.52 49.59
C LYS A 5 -1.90 -5.53 48.47
N ILE A 6 -3.14 -5.12 48.77
CA ILE A 6 -4.25 -5.05 47.80
C ILE A 6 -3.96 -3.98 46.75
N THR A 7 -3.41 -2.82 47.13
CA THR A 7 -3.02 -1.76 46.17
C THR A 7 -1.89 -2.20 45.29
N LEU A 8 -0.90 -2.91 45.81
CA LEU A 8 0.23 -3.42 45.03
C LEU A 8 -0.20 -4.47 44.00
N ILE A 9 -1.10 -5.37 44.37
CA ILE A 9 -1.66 -6.39 43.44
C ILE A 9 -2.49 -5.72 42.37
N GLY A 10 -3.31 -4.71 42.70
CA GLY A 10 -4.09 -3.94 41.72
C GLY A 10 -3.21 -3.22 40.68
N CYS A 11 -2.11 -2.59 41.11
CA CYS A 11 -1.17 -1.96 40.21
C CYS A 11 -0.45 -2.96 39.27
N LEU A 12 -0.05 -4.14 39.79
CA LEU A 12 0.58 -5.17 38.98
C LEU A 12 -0.36 -5.75 37.92
N VAL A 13 -1.63 -5.96 38.25
CA VAL A 13 -2.65 -6.43 37.30
C VAL A 13 -2.91 -5.34 36.21
N ALA A 14 -3.02 -4.08 36.62
CA ALA A 14 -3.20 -2.97 35.66
C ALA A 14 -2.03 -2.83 34.68
N ILE A 15 -0.79 -2.98 35.18
CA ILE A 15 0.42 -2.93 34.34
C ILE A 15 0.46 -4.12 33.39
N SER A 16 0.09 -5.33 33.81
CA SER A 16 0.09 -6.51 32.94
C SER A 16 -0.96 -6.41 31.83
N ILE A 17 -2.13 -5.83 32.09
CA ILE A 17 -3.17 -5.59 31.07
C ILE A 17 -2.71 -4.54 30.07
N PHE A 18 -2.04 -3.48 30.54
CA PHE A 18 -1.52 -2.44 29.67
C PHE A 18 -0.41 -2.94 28.73
N VAL A 19 0.48 -3.83 29.21
CA VAL A 19 1.55 -4.42 28.40
C VAL A 19 0.99 -5.40 27.35
N LEU A 20 -0.06 -6.17 27.68
CA LEU A 20 -0.69 -7.06 26.69
C LEU A 20 -1.40 -6.31 25.55
N SER A 21 -1.85 -5.09 25.80
CA SER A 21 -2.52 -4.27 24.77
C SER A 21 -1.57 -3.78 23.67
N PHE A 22 -0.26 -3.79 23.90
CA PHE A 22 0.75 -3.31 22.95
C PHE A 22 1.22 -4.37 21.93
N THR A 23 0.81 -5.63 22.04
CA THR A 23 1.41 -6.72 21.25
C THR A 23 0.58 -7.24 20.09
N ILE A 24 -0.56 -6.62 19.77
CA ILE A 24 -1.28 -6.96 18.52
C ILE A 24 -0.75 -6.08 17.39
N GLN A 25 0.52 -6.22 17.06
CA GLN A 25 1.01 -5.82 15.76
C GLN A 25 0.51 -6.85 14.74
N ARG A 26 -0.57 -6.54 14.05
CA ARG A 26 -0.93 -7.28 12.83
C ARG A 26 0.28 -7.22 11.91
N PRO A 27 0.68 -8.34 11.24
CA PRO A 27 1.77 -8.30 10.27
C PRO A 27 1.47 -7.16 9.30
N GLY A 28 2.29 -6.12 9.37
CA GLY A 28 1.97 -4.82 8.82
C GLY A 28 1.99 -4.87 7.30
N HIS A 29 0.94 -4.36 6.70
CA HIS A 29 1.02 -3.93 5.32
C HIS A 29 2.07 -2.80 5.24
N ASN A 30 3.02 -2.90 4.31
CA ASN A 30 4.04 -1.88 4.09
C ASN A 30 3.50 -0.80 3.12
N PHE A 31 2.41 -0.12 3.51
CA PHE A 31 1.82 0.95 2.71
C PHE A 31 2.60 2.25 2.91
N LYS A 32 3.19 2.76 1.82
CA LYS A 32 3.92 4.04 1.80
C LYS A 32 3.15 5.12 1.02
N VAL A 33 2.26 4.73 0.12
CA VAL A 33 1.48 5.65 -0.72
C VAL A 33 -0.02 5.43 -0.53
N LEU A 34 -0.46 4.18 -0.37
CA LEU A 34 -1.85 3.85 -0.11
C LEU A 34 -2.27 4.19 1.33
N PRO A 35 -3.55 4.52 1.58
CA PRO A 35 -4.07 4.78 2.93
C PRO A 35 -3.86 3.57 3.85
N GLN A 36 -3.48 3.82 5.11
CA GLN A 36 -3.25 2.76 6.10
C GLN A 36 -4.53 1.98 6.46
N ASN A 37 -5.68 2.62 6.31
CA ASN A 37 -7.01 2.07 6.61
C ASN A 37 -7.75 1.53 5.38
N ILE A 38 -7.06 1.33 4.26
CA ILE A 38 -7.66 0.80 3.03
C ILE A 38 -8.31 -0.56 3.28
N SER A 39 -9.51 -0.78 2.75
CA SER A 39 -10.18 -2.08 2.84
C SER A 39 -9.43 -3.14 2.01
N ARG A 40 -9.58 -4.42 2.38
CA ARG A 40 -8.98 -5.52 1.63
C ARG A 40 -9.46 -5.56 0.18
N ASP A 41 -10.76 -5.34 -0.04
CA ASP A 41 -11.35 -5.39 -1.38
C ASP A 41 -10.86 -4.22 -2.24
N SER A 42 -10.78 -3.02 -1.68
CA SER A 42 -10.21 -1.85 -2.38
C SER A 42 -8.75 -2.07 -2.73
N LEU A 43 -7.96 -2.62 -1.81
CA LEU A 43 -6.56 -2.96 -2.06
C LEU A 43 -6.43 -3.99 -3.19
N HIS A 44 -7.25 -5.06 -3.15
CA HIS A 44 -7.25 -6.08 -4.19
C HIS A 44 -7.57 -5.49 -5.56
N ASN A 45 -8.61 -4.67 -5.65
CA ASN A 45 -9.01 -4.02 -6.90
C ASN A 45 -7.90 -3.10 -7.45
N ILE A 46 -7.18 -2.37 -6.58
CA ILE A 46 -6.04 -1.54 -7.00
C ILE A 46 -4.92 -2.43 -7.56
N MET A 47 -4.57 -3.53 -6.90
CA MET A 47 -3.52 -4.45 -7.37
C MET A 47 -3.90 -5.13 -8.69
N GLU A 48 -5.17 -5.54 -8.86
CA GLU A 48 -5.66 -6.05 -10.14
C GLU A 48 -5.62 -4.97 -11.23
N GLY A 49 -5.97 -3.73 -10.90
CA GLY A 49 -5.82 -2.59 -11.81
C GLY A 49 -4.39 -2.43 -12.31
N PHE A 50 -3.39 -2.61 -11.43
CA PHE A 50 -1.97 -2.59 -11.84
C PHE A 50 -1.61 -3.77 -12.73
N ASN A 51 -2.07 -4.98 -12.41
CA ASN A 51 -1.85 -6.17 -13.25
C ASN A 51 -2.35 -5.94 -14.68
N VAL A 52 -3.56 -5.41 -14.82
CA VAL A 52 -4.16 -5.10 -16.13
C VAL A 52 -3.40 -3.99 -16.85
N ALA A 53 -3.13 -2.88 -16.14
CA ALA A 53 -2.49 -1.71 -16.74
C ALA A 53 -1.07 -1.98 -17.23
N LEU A 54 -0.33 -2.85 -16.53
CA LEU A 54 1.07 -3.18 -16.82
C LEU A 54 1.24 -4.51 -17.58
N GLY A 55 0.17 -5.32 -17.72
CA GLY A 55 0.24 -6.65 -18.32
C GLY A 55 1.09 -7.65 -17.53
N VAL A 56 1.14 -7.53 -16.21
CA VAL A 56 1.98 -8.32 -15.32
C VAL A 56 1.16 -9.11 -14.29
N LYS A 57 1.84 -9.91 -13.48
CA LYS A 57 1.28 -10.67 -12.35
C LYS A 57 1.86 -10.19 -11.03
N CYS A 58 1.22 -10.51 -9.90
CA CYS A 58 1.64 -10.12 -8.54
C CYS A 58 3.15 -10.33 -8.27
N GLY A 59 3.72 -11.43 -8.75
CA GLY A 59 5.14 -11.75 -8.58
C GLY A 59 6.10 -10.83 -9.34
N PHE A 60 5.61 -9.95 -10.22
CA PHE A 60 6.44 -8.92 -10.84
C PHE A 60 6.93 -7.90 -9.82
N CYS A 61 6.03 -7.41 -8.97
CA CYS A 61 6.33 -6.39 -7.95
C CYS A 61 6.55 -6.97 -6.53
N HIS A 62 6.11 -8.20 -6.26
CA HIS A 62 6.20 -8.81 -4.92
C HIS A 62 7.16 -9.99 -4.92
N ALA A 63 8.10 -9.97 -3.97
CA ALA A 63 9.07 -11.04 -3.78
C ALA A 63 8.41 -12.32 -3.22
N LYS A 64 9.07 -13.45 -3.39
CA LYS A 64 8.69 -14.68 -2.68
C LYS A 64 9.14 -14.58 -1.22
N ARG A 65 8.43 -15.26 -0.33
CA ARG A 65 8.86 -15.41 1.06
C ARG A 65 10.19 -16.12 1.15
N THR A 66 11.04 -15.66 2.04
CA THR A 66 12.34 -16.29 2.33
C THR A 66 12.25 -17.31 3.46
N THR A 67 11.18 -17.27 4.25
CA THR A 67 10.91 -18.16 5.39
C THR A 67 9.49 -18.70 5.35
N GLY A 68 9.26 -19.85 5.94
CA GLY A 68 7.97 -20.53 5.95
C GLY A 68 7.62 -21.10 4.58
N ASP A 69 6.40 -20.88 4.11
CA ASP A 69 5.95 -21.31 2.79
C ASP A 69 6.52 -20.39 1.69
N THR A 70 7.67 -20.77 1.14
CA THR A 70 8.40 -20.04 0.10
C THR A 70 7.69 -20.03 -1.27
N THR A 71 6.59 -20.77 -1.43
CA THR A 71 5.76 -20.69 -2.65
C THR A 71 4.88 -19.45 -2.67
N LYS A 72 4.65 -18.84 -1.50
CA LYS A 72 3.83 -17.64 -1.35
C LYS A 72 4.64 -16.36 -1.51
N LEU A 73 3.95 -15.28 -1.90
CA LEU A 73 4.54 -13.95 -2.00
C LEU A 73 4.60 -13.27 -0.63
N ASP A 74 5.65 -12.48 -0.43
CA ASP A 74 5.77 -11.50 0.64
C ASP A 74 5.29 -10.13 0.13
N PHE A 75 4.04 -9.82 0.43
CA PHE A 75 3.45 -8.54 0.01
C PHE A 75 3.99 -7.34 0.80
N ALA A 76 4.67 -7.55 1.93
CA ALA A 76 5.27 -6.49 2.72
C ALA A 76 6.70 -6.16 2.31
N SER A 77 7.47 -7.15 1.80
CA SER A 77 8.86 -6.97 1.38
C SER A 77 9.01 -5.88 0.30
N ASP A 78 10.10 -5.13 0.37
CA ASP A 78 10.54 -4.15 -0.62
C ASP A 78 11.75 -4.65 -1.43
N ASP A 79 12.02 -5.96 -1.43
CA ASP A 79 13.19 -6.55 -2.12
C ASP A 79 13.14 -6.37 -3.64
N LYS A 80 11.95 -6.17 -4.21
CA LYS A 80 11.77 -5.91 -5.63
C LYS A 80 11.69 -4.41 -5.92
N GLN A 81 12.61 -3.92 -6.75
CA GLN A 81 12.67 -2.51 -7.14
C GLN A 81 11.42 -2.05 -7.92
N GLU A 82 10.76 -2.96 -8.64
CA GLU A 82 9.51 -2.69 -9.38
C GLU A 82 8.40 -2.20 -8.47
N LYS A 83 8.35 -2.68 -7.22
CA LYS A 83 7.42 -2.17 -6.20
C LYS A 83 7.71 -0.72 -5.82
N GLY A 84 9.00 -0.35 -5.77
CA GLY A 84 9.44 1.03 -5.57
C GLY A 84 9.04 1.92 -6.73
N PHE A 85 9.30 1.50 -7.97
CA PHE A 85 8.89 2.22 -9.18
C PHE A 85 7.38 2.43 -9.24
N ALA A 86 6.58 1.40 -8.94
CA ALA A 86 5.12 1.53 -8.91
C ALA A 86 4.66 2.63 -7.94
N ARG A 87 5.27 2.75 -6.76
CA ARG A 87 4.96 3.82 -5.81
C ARG A 87 5.26 5.21 -6.36
N HIS A 88 6.39 5.38 -7.05
CA HIS A 88 6.71 6.65 -7.72
C HIS A 88 5.72 6.98 -8.82
N MET A 89 5.31 5.99 -9.62
CA MET A 89 4.30 6.17 -10.66
C MET A 89 2.93 6.54 -10.08
N MET A 90 2.55 5.98 -8.93
CA MET A 90 1.32 6.37 -8.22
C MET A 90 1.35 7.84 -7.79
N ILE A 91 2.47 8.31 -7.25
CA ILE A 91 2.65 9.73 -6.87
C ILE A 91 2.56 10.59 -8.12
N MET A 92 3.30 10.26 -9.17
CA MET A 92 3.30 11.00 -10.43
C MET A 92 1.90 11.12 -11.04
N THR A 93 1.14 10.02 -11.15
CA THR A 93 -0.23 10.06 -11.70
C THR A 93 -1.17 10.90 -10.84
N THR A 94 -1.02 10.86 -9.52
CA THR A 94 -1.77 11.70 -8.59
C THR A 94 -1.45 13.17 -8.80
N ASP A 95 -0.17 13.52 -8.93
CA ASP A 95 0.28 14.90 -9.14
C ASP A 95 -0.19 15.45 -10.49
N ILE A 96 -0.13 14.64 -11.55
CA ILE A 96 -0.65 15.04 -12.87
C ILE A 96 -2.16 15.33 -12.78
N ASN A 97 -2.93 14.41 -12.20
CA ASN A 97 -4.38 14.62 -12.07
C ASN A 97 -4.70 15.87 -11.25
N LYS A 98 -4.04 16.05 -10.10
CA LYS A 98 -4.27 17.16 -9.18
C LYS A 98 -3.89 18.51 -9.80
N ASN A 99 -2.71 18.59 -10.40
CA ASN A 99 -2.14 19.88 -10.81
C ASN A 99 -2.58 20.31 -12.21
N TYR A 100 -2.95 19.38 -13.09
CA TYR A 100 -3.23 19.67 -14.49
C TYR A 100 -4.67 19.39 -14.92
N PHE A 101 -5.41 18.59 -14.17
CA PHE A 101 -6.81 18.25 -14.50
C PHE A 101 -7.81 18.67 -13.44
N ASN A 102 -7.44 18.62 -12.15
CA ASN A 102 -8.32 18.96 -11.02
C ASN A 102 -7.80 20.21 -10.27
N PHE A 103 -7.27 21.18 -11.00
CA PHE A 103 -6.75 22.42 -10.42
C PHE A 103 -7.86 23.34 -9.91
N ALA A 104 -7.53 24.26 -9.02
CA ALA A 104 -8.48 25.25 -8.50
C ALA A 104 -9.12 26.07 -9.64
N GLY A 105 -10.46 26.09 -9.70
CA GLY A 105 -11.23 26.69 -10.79
C GLY A 105 -11.60 25.72 -11.92
N SER A 106 -11.14 24.48 -11.88
CA SER A 106 -11.64 23.41 -12.76
C SER A 106 -13.10 23.12 -12.44
N SER A 107 -13.93 22.95 -13.47
CA SER A 107 -15.33 22.49 -13.32
C SER A 107 -15.45 20.99 -13.06
N ARG A 108 -14.34 20.27 -12.99
CA ARG A 108 -14.29 18.82 -12.79
C ARG A 108 -14.25 18.47 -11.31
N PRO A 109 -15.00 17.45 -10.87
CA PRO A 109 -14.86 16.93 -9.50
C PRO A 109 -13.43 16.39 -9.25
N ASP A 110 -12.85 16.68 -8.08
CA ASP A 110 -11.51 16.22 -7.65
C ASP A 110 -11.35 14.69 -7.63
N THR A 111 -12.46 13.96 -7.72
CA THR A 111 -12.50 12.49 -7.71
C THR A 111 -12.28 11.86 -9.07
N ILE A 112 -12.28 12.63 -10.17
CA ILE A 112 -12.07 12.07 -11.51
C ILE A 112 -10.58 11.89 -11.79
N GLN A 113 -10.18 10.63 -11.93
CA GLN A 113 -8.83 10.26 -12.38
C GLN A 113 -8.80 10.22 -13.92
N ILE A 114 -8.31 11.28 -14.54
CA ILE A 114 -8.18 11.37 -16.00
C ILE A 114 -6.99 10.54 -16.48
N ILE A 115 -5.85 10.70 -15.80
CA ILE A 115 -4.64 9.93 -16.07
C ILE A 115 -4.57 8.78 -15.08
N THR A 116 -4.44 7.59 -15.61
CA THR A 116 -4.28 6.35 -14.85
C THR A 116 -3.08 5.56 -15.39
N CYS A 117 -2.69 4.49 -14.72
CA CYS A 117 -1.57 3.65 -15.16
C CYS A 117 -1.74 3.17 -16.61
N ILE A 118 -2.95 2.74 -16.98
CA ILE A 118 -3.26 2.23 -18.32
C ILE A 118 -3.10 3.30 -19.41
N THR A 119 -3.25 4.57 -19.07
CA THR A 119 -3.12 5.70 -20.02
C THR A 119 -1.76 5.69 -20.71
N CYS A 120 -0.70 5.41 -19.96
CA CYS A 120 0.68 5.37 -20.47
C CYS A 120 1.13 3.93 -20.77
N HIS A 121 0.82 2.97 -19.89
CA HIS A 121 1.36 1.60 -19.96
C HIS A 121 0.65 0.71 -20.97
N ARG A 122 -0.65 0.87 -21.18
CA ARG A 122 -1.43 0.14 -22.23
C ARG A 122 -1.25 -1.37 -22.19
N GLY A 123 -1.14 -1.96 -21.00
CA GLY A 123 -0.91 -3.40 -20.81
C GLY A 123 0.54 -3.84 -20.91
N LYS A 124 1.51 -2.92 -20.81
CA LYS A 124 2.96 -3.20 -20.86
C LYS A 124 3.66 -2.61 -19.64
N ALA A 125 4.59 -3.36 -19.04
CA ALA A 125 5.34 -2.89 -17.87
C ALA A 125 6.16 -1.64 -18.20
N GLU A 126 6.69 -1.55 -19.43
CA GLU A 126 7.36 -0.37 -19.97
C GLU A 126 6.48 0.28 -21.04
N PRO A 127 6.17 1.59 -20.90
CA PRO A 127 5.43 2.31 -21.92
C PRO A 127 6.19 2.32 -23.27
N GLU A 128 5.47 2.10 -24.36
CA GLU A 128 6.06 2.26 -25.68
C GLU A 128 6.26 3.74 -26.01
N VAL A 129 7.49 4.07 -26.40
CA VAL A 129 7.81 5.38 -26.98
C VAL A 129 7.56 5.30 -28.49
N ALA A 130 6.66 6.16 -28.98
CA ALA A 130 6.46 6.28 -30.41
C ALA A 130 7.79 6.72 -31.06
N LYS A 131 8.27 5.96 -32.04
CA LYS A 131 9.35 6.45 -32.90
C LYS A 131 8.78 7.59 -33.73
N MET A 132 9.32 8.80 -33.54
CA MET A 132 9.08 9.90 -34.47
C MET A 132 9.98 9.65 -35.69
N GLU A 133 9.34 9.29 -36.80
CA GLU A 133 10.00 9.24 -38.13
C GLU A 133 10.19 10.65 -38.68
#